data_92c510f8ea2e8b430092d9013b191834
#
_entry.id   92c510f8ea2e8b430092d9013b191834
#
_cell.length_a   1.000
_cell.length_b   1.000
_cell.length_c   1.000
_cell.angle_alpha   90.00
_cell.angle_beta   90.00
_cell.angle_gamma   90.00
#
_symmetry.space_group_name_H-M   'P 1'
#
loop_
_entity.id
_entity.type
_entity.pdbx_description
1 polymer ?
#
loop_
_entity_poly.entity_id
_entity_poly.type
_entity_poly.pdbx_seq_one_letter_code
_entity_poly.pdbx_strand_id
1 'polypeptide(L)'
;MSMETLNVIQFIQLSLGYLGFTVGLPALVFYRKAKRFPAAVRFLIYFTIGNFYVINLVQILELLHISYRITLFLFTFVPAILLSVKFYQIPLISYVKTLLGECRHYLLRELGFKSFVRHRWRELKVFLRVVGRNIWRLQRENYMDLPFLVLFAWLVWKVCGPGILHNWGYGASDVPVHNYWINGLIDNNIYVAGIYPMGMHCMLYYLALMLNMPVYVTLRLFWLVQYSVIALMTLAFLKGTCKNRFLPYLGTLMFVGAKFFVGASYLRYGSTLPQEFGMLYILPSIFFALEFFRARKEELEVGINRIRCTSSWLLLGFAMSFSLTLSSHFYDTIIAGVICLGIAVAYGYWFWRREYFFRVMLAGILSILMAFLPMAVAFLTGKSLQGSMYWAMGVI
;
A
#
# COMPACT_ATOMS: atom_id res chain seq x y z
N MET A 1 -3.30 -32.78 -2.55
CA MET A 1 -3.87 -31.44 -2.81
C MET A 1 -3.69 -31.17 -4.30
N SER A 2 -4.74 -30.79 -5.03
CA SER A 2 -4.58 -30.45 -6.45
C SER A 2 -3.76 -29.16 -6.60
N MET A 3 -3.11 -28.99 -7.73
CA MET A 3 -2.33 -27.78 -8.03
C MET A 3 -3.21 -26.54 -8.05
N GLU A 4 -4.44 -26.63 -8.53
CA GLU A 4 -5.42 -25.53 -8.50
C GLU A 4 -5.74 -25.10 -7.07
N THR A 5 -5.97 -26.06 -6.15
CA THR A 5 -6.20 -25.76 -4.73
C THR A 5 -5.01 -25.05 -4.12
N LEU A 6 -3.78 -25.46 -4.43
CA LEU A 6 -2.57 -24.80 -3.96
C LEU A 6 -2.48 -23.36 -4.46
N ASN A 7 -2.76 -23.10 -5.73
CA ASN A 7 -2.78 -21.75 -6.29
C ASN A 7 -3.79 -20.84 -5.58
N VAL A 8 -5.00 -21.34 -5.32
CA VAL A 8 -6.01 -20.56 -4.59
C VAL A 8 -5.54 -20.23 -3.17
N ILE A 9 -4.96 -21.19 -2.45
CA ILE A 9 -4.42 -20.96 -1.11
C ILE A 9 -3.30 -19.91 -1.14
N GLN A 10 -2.36 -20.06 -2.06
CA GLN A 10 -1.26 -19.12 -2.23
C GLN A 10 -1.73 -17.72 -2.62
N PHE A 11 -2.74 -17.63 -3.50
CA PHE A 11 -3.37 -16.36 -3.84
C PHE A 11 -4.04 -15.69 -2.62
N ILE A 12 -4.78 -16.45 -1.82
CA ILE A 12 -5.39 -15.94 -0.58
C ILE A 12 -4.30 -15.48 0.40
N GLN A 13 -3.27 -16.27 0.61
CA GLN A 13 -2.14 -15.95 1.47
C GLN A 13 -1.45 -14.65 1.02
N LEU A 14 -1.20 -14.51 -0.29
CA LEU A 14 -0.59 -13.32 -0.88
C LEU A 14 -1.47 -12.07 -0.70
N SER A 15 -2.77 -12.21 -0.97
CA SER A 15 -3.74 -11.12 -0.85
C SER A 15 -3.88 -10.62 0.59
N LEU A 16 -4.02 -11.56 1.54
CA LEU A 16 -4.12 -11.25 2.96
C LEU A 16 -2.80 -10.67 3.49
N GLY A 17 -1.66 -11.19 3.06
CA GLY A 17 -0.34 -10.66 3.41
C GLY A 17 -0.14 -9.25 2.90
N TYR A 18 -0.38 -9.01 1.62
CA TYR A 18 -0.24 -7.68 1.02
C TYR A 18 -1.13 -6.65 1.72
N LEU A 19 -2.44 -6.92 1.83
CA LEU A 19 -3.36 -6.01 2.52
C LEU A 19 -3.07 -5.93 4.03
N GLY A 20 -2.62 -7.01 4.65
CA GLY A 20 -2.23 -7.04 6.06
C GLY A 20 -1.08 -6.09 6.35
N PHE A 21 -0.01 -6.13 5.55
CA PHE A 21 1.16 -5.27 5.75
C PHE A 21 0.92 -3.83 5.27
N THR A 22 0.21 -3.63 4.15
CA THR A 22 0.06 -2.30 3.55
C THR A 22 -1.14 -1.52 4.07
N VAL A 23 -2.17 -2.17 4.58
CA VAL A 23 -3.37 -1.52 5.12
C VAL A 23 -3.61 -1.90 6.58
N GLY A 24 -3.58 -3.19 6.91
CA GLY A 24 -3.92 -3.70 8.23
C GLY A 24 -2.97 -3.21 9.31
N LEU A 25 -1.67 -3.36 9.12
CA LEU A 25 -0.66 -2.92 10.08
C LEU A 25 -0.67 -1.39 10.28
N PRO A 26 -0.66 -0.54 9.23
CA PRO A 26 -0.87 0.89 9.38
C PRO A 26 -2.20 1.26 10.06
N ALA A 27 -3.28 0.54 9.76
CA ALA A 27 -4.55 0.77 10.41
C ALA A 27 -4.47 0.52 11.92
N LEU A 28 -3.82 -0.56 12.35
CA LEU A 28 -3.61 -0.83 13.77
C LEU A 28 -2.80 0.30 14.44
N VAL A 29 -1.75 0.78 13.81
CA VAL A 29 -0.88 1.84 14.36
C VAL A 29 -1.57 3.20 14.38
N PHE A 30 -2.18 3.60 13.27
CA PHE A 30 -2.64 4.98 13.05
C PHE A 30 -4.15 5.19 13.23
N TYR A 31 -4.94 4.20 13.64
CA TYR A 31 -6.40 4.31 13.76
C TYR A 31 -6.85 5.53 14.57
N ARG A 32 -6.25 5.76 15.75
CA ARG A 32 -6.60 6.91 16.61
C ARG A 32 -6.39 8.26 15.92
N LYS A 33 -5.37 8.37 15.08
CA LYS A 33 -5.04 9.58 14.33
C LYS A 33 -5.92 9.77 13.11
N ALA A 34 -6.24 8.66 12.43
CA ALA A 34 -7.01 8.68 11.19
C ALA A 34 -8.54 8.55 11.40
N LYS A 35 -9.02 8.26 12.63
CA LYS A 35 -10.45 8.02 12.90
C LYS A 35 -11.40 9.15 12.49
N ARG A 36 -10.87 10.38 12.37
CA ARG A 36 -11.63 11.56 11.92
C ARG A 36 -11.99 11.53 10.43
N PHE A 37 -11.28 10.73 9.63
CA PHE A 37 -11.52 10.61 8.20
C PHE A 37 -12.54 9.49 7.91
N PRO A 38 -13.34 9.62 6.83
CA PRO A 38 -14.20 8.55 6.32
C PRO A 38 -13.41 7.25 6.04
N ALA A 39 -14.10 6.12 6.03
CA ALA A 39 -13.47 4.80 5.86
C ALA A 39 -12.64 4.70 4.57
N ALA A 40 -13.18 5.21 3.45
CA ALA A 40 -12.50 5.21 2.15
C ALA A 40 -11.19 6.03 2.18
N VAL A 41 -11.24 7.21 2.81
CA VAL A 41 -10.05 8.07 2.97
C VAL A 41 -9.01 7.41 3.87
N ARG A 42 -9.45 6.76 4.96
CA ARG A 42 -8.55 5.99 5.82
C ARG A 42 -7.86 4.86 5.08
N PHE A 43 -8.58 4.18 4.19
CA PHE A 43 -8.00 3.14 3.36
C PHE A 43 -6.86 3.69 2.49
N LEU A 44 -7.07 4.82 1.80
CA LEU A 44 -6.03 5.50 1.01
C LEU A 44 -4.82 5.90 1.86
N ILE A 45 -5.06 6.46 3.06
CA ILE A 45 -4.01 6.86 3.99
C ILE A 45 -3.17 5.65 4.42
N TYR A 46 -3.82 4.58 4.89
CA TYR A 46 -3.12 3.39 5.38
C TYR A 46 -2.34 2.70 4.27
N PHE A 47 -2.97 2.53 3.10
CA PHE A 47 -2.34 1.95 1.94
C PHE A 47 -1.08 2.71 1.50
N THR A 48 -1.16 4.04 1.44
CA THR A 48 -0.02 4.88 1.08
C THR A 48 1.11 4.77 2.09
N ILE A 49 0.81 4.88 3.39
CA ILE A 49 1.82 4.76 4.46
C ILE A 49 2.46 3.37 4.45
N GLY A 50 1.67 2.30 4.31
CA GLY A 50 2.17 0.94 4.35
C GLY A 50 3.08 0.61 3.18
N ASN A 51 2.67 0.94 1.96
CA ASN A 51 3.51 0.74 0.77
C ASN A 51 4.78 1.60 0.82
N PHE A 52 4.66 2.86 1.20
CA PHE A 52 5.80 3.76 1.33
C PHE A 52 6.81 3.21 2.35
N TYR A 53 6.32 2.75 3.51
CA TYR A 53 7.17 2.17 4.53
C TYR A 53 7.88 0.91 4.05
N VAL A 54 7.14 -0.07 3.52
CA VAL A 54 7.70 -1.37 3.12
C VAL A 54 8.73 -1.21 1.99
N ILE A 55 8.41 -0.44 0.96
CA ILE A 55 9.32 -0.26 -0.19
C ILE A 55 10.62 0.41 0.26
N ASN A 56 10.53 1.51 1.01
CA ASN A 56 11.72 2.21 1.48
C ASN A 56 12.50 1.39 2.53
N LEU A 57 11.81 0.61 3.37
CA LEU A 57 12.47 -0.31 4.30
C LEU A 57 13.36 -1.30 3.57
N VAL A 58 12.82 -1.97 2.54
CA VAL A 58 13.60 -2.93 1.75
C VAL A 58 14.77 -2.23 1.07
N GLN A 59 14.53 -1.09 0.41
CA GLN A 59 15.60 -0.35 -0.27
C GLN A 59 16.75 0.03 0.67
N ILE A 60 16.42 0.52 1.87
CA ILE A 60 17.45 0.90 2.86
C ILE A 60 18.23 -0.33 3.34
N LEU A 61 17.53 -1.43 3.68
CA LEU A 61 18.19 -2.65 4.16
C LEU A 61 19.05 -3.31 3.08
N GLU A 62 18.62 -3.26 1.82
CA GLU A 62 19.39 -3.72 0.66
C GLU A 62 20.67 -2.90 0.45
N LEU A 63 20.57 -1.57 0.51
CA LEU A 63 21.75 -0.69 0.39
C LEU A 63 22.75 -0.88 1.54
N LEU A 64 22.26 -1.34 2.70
CA LEU A 64 23.08 -1.71 3.86
C LEU A 64 23.55 -3.17 3.83
N HIS A 65 23.14 -3.96 2.84
CA HIS A 65 23.42 -5.40 2.70
C HIS A 65 22.97 -6.25 3.89
N ILE A 66 21.88 -5.86 4.56
CA ILE A 66 21.30 -6.56 5.72
C ILE A 66 19.82 -6.90 5.53
N SER A 67 19.38 -7.02 4.28
CA SER A 67 17.97 -7.33 3.93
C SER A 67 17.71 -8.83 4.05
N TYR A 68 17.52 -9.30 5.27
CA TYR A 68 17.18 -10.67 5.58
C TYR A 68 15.77 -10.77 6.19
N ARG A 69 15.16 -11.94 6.16
CA ARG A 69 13.84 -12.18 6.75
C ARG A 69 13.72 -11.69 8.19
N ILE A 70 14.75 -11.92 9.02
CA ILE A 70 14.76 -11.52 10.43
C ILE A 70 14.79 -9.99 10.55
N THR A 71 15.65 -9.32 9.80
CA THR A 71 15.74 -7.86 9.83
C THR A 71 14.47 -7.21 9.31
N LEU A 72 13.89 -7.71 8.21
CA LEU A 72 12.59 -7.25 7.71
C LEU A 72 11.49 -7.42 8.75
N PHE A 73 11.44 -8.57 9.43
CA PHE A 73 10.48 -8.82 10.50
C PHE A 73 10.65 -7.82 11.65
N LEU A 74 11.87 -7.66 12.16
CA LEU A 74 12.17 -6.76 13.27
C LEU A 74 11.81 -5.31 12.92
N PHE A 75 12.27 -4.82 11.77
CA PHE A 75 12.00 -3.44 11.36
C PHE A 75 10.55 -3.22 10.92
N THR A 76 9.78 -4.24 10.61
CA THR A 76 8.34 -4.11 10.37
C THR A 76 7.56 -4.01 11.69
N PHE A 77 7.79 -4.92 12.63
CA PHE A 77 6.93 -5.06 13.80
C PHE A 77 7.38 -4.21 15.00
N VAL A 78 8.70 -4.05 15.23
CA VAL A 78 9.18 -3.26 16.38
C VAL A 78 8.73 -1.80 16.29
N PRO A 79 8.94 -1.06 15.18
CA PRO A 79 8.43 0.29 15.05
C PRO A 79 6.89 0.36 15.14
N ALA A 80 6.18 -0.61 14.55
CA ALA A 80 4.72 -0.66 14.64
C ALA A 80 4.23 -0.80 16.09
N ILE A 81 4.87 -1.66 16.90
CA ILE A 81 4.58 -1.83 18.32
C ILE A 81 4.89 -0.53 19.08
N LEU A 82 6.09 0.04 18.91
CA LEU A 82 6.51 1.25 19.61
C LEU A 82 5.58 2.44 19.30
N LEU A 83 5.22 2.64 18.04
CA LEU A 83 4.28 3.68 17.64
C LEU A 83 2.88 3.42 18.19
N SER A 84 2.42 2.17 18.20
CA SER A 84 1.13 1.80 18.78
C SER A 84 1.10 2.09 20.27
N VAL A 85 2.13 1.70 21.01
CA VAL A 85 2.28 2.01 22.44
C VAL A 85 2.20 3.52 22.68
N LYS A 86 2.93 4.31 21.89
CA LYS A 86 2.92 5.77 21.97
C LYS A 86 1.56 6.37 21.65
N PHE A 87 0.91 5.95 20.57
CA PHE A 87 -0.34 6.55 20.12
C PHE A 87 -1.56 6.11 20.93
N TYR A 88 -1.54 4.89 21.46
CA TYR A 88 -2.63 4.39 22.31
C TYR A 88 -2.38 4.63 23.80
N GLN A 89 -1.19 5.15 24.15
CA GLN A 89 -0.78 5.35 25.55
C GLN A 89 -0.92 4.06 26.36
N ILE A 90 -0.50 2.93 25.77
CA ILE A 90 -0.59 1.63 26.42
C ILE A 90 0.51 1.58 27.49
N PRO A 91 0.16 1.24 28.75
CA PRO A 91 1.17 1.03 29.78
C PRO A 91 1.89 -0.31 29.54
N LEU A 92 2.75 -0.34 28.52
CA LEU A 92 3.42 -1.57 28.05
C LEU A 92 4.15 -2.30 29.19
N ILE A 93 4.85 -1.55 30.04
CA ILE A 93 5.60 -2.15 31.17
C ILE A 93 4.64 -2.84 32.14
N SER A 94 3.49 -2.23 32.45
CA SER A 94 2.48 -2.85 33.30
C SER A 94 1.90 -4.10 32.63
N TYR A 95 1.57 -4.02 31.33
CA TYR A 95 1.04 -5.17 30.59
C TYR A 95 2.04 -6.32 30.53
N VAL A 96 3.31 -6.05 30.24
CA VAL A 96 4.37 -7.05 30.20
C VAL A 96 4.58 -7.66 31.59
N LYS A 97 4.59 -6.86 32.66
CA LYS A 97 4.68 -7.37 34.04
C LYS A 97 3.51 -8.29 34.38
N THR A 98 2.28 -7.93 33.99
CA THR A 98 1.10 -8.78 34.20
C THR A 98 1.24 -10.10 33.42
N LEU A 99 1.63 -10.03 32.14
CA LEU A 99 1.83 -11.21 31.32
C LEU A 99 2.91 -12.14 31.89
N LEU A 100 4.08 -11.58 32.26
CA LEU A 100 5.15 -12.35 32.88
C LEU A 100 4.71 -12.94 34.23
N GLY A 101 3.93 -12.20 35.03
CA GLY A 101 3.33 -12.72 36.25
C GLY A 101 2.43 -13.92 36.01
N GLU A 102 1.52 -13.83 35.02
CA GLU A 102 0.65 -14.93 34.64
C GLU A 102 1.44 -16.14 34.10
N CYS A 103 2.46 -15.91 33.25
CA CYS A 103 3.35 -16.97 32.78
C CYS A 103 4.11 -17.63 33.94
N ARG A 104 4.60 -16.84 34.91
CA ARG A 104 5.24 -17.35 36.13
C ARG A 104 4.27 -18.23 36.94
N HIS A 105 3.05 -17.76 37.21
CA HIS A 105 2.04 -18.54 37.93
C HIS A 105 1.66 -19.83 37.20
N TYR A 106 1.64 -19.79 35.86
CA TYR A 106 1.47 -21.00 35.05
C TYR A 106 2.64 -21.98 35.19
N LEU A 107 3.89 -21.48 35.07
CA LEU A 107 5.12 -22.30 35.20
C LEU A 107 5.24 -22.90 36.58
N LEU A 108 4.85 -22.16 37.63
CA LEU A 108 4.84 -22.64 39.02
C LEU A 108 3.64 -23.58 39.32
N ARG A 109 2.84 -23.94 38.32
CA ARG A 109 1.62 -24.75 38.42
C ARG A 109 0.53 -24.18 39.36
N GLU A 110 0.62 -22.93 39.74
CA GLU A 110 -0.40 -22.22 40.53
C GLU A 110 -1.64 -21.90 39.68
N LEU A 111 -1.46 -21.73 38.39
CA LEU A 111 -2.55 -21.57 37.40
C LEU A 111 -2.61 -22.81 36.50
N GLY A 112 -3.74 -23.51 36.50
CA GLY A 112 -3.96 -24.61 35.56
C GLY A 112 -4.07 -24.11 34.12
N PHE A 113 -3.53 -24.88 33.15
CA PHE A 113 -3.57 -24.60 31.71
C PHE A 113 -4.97 -24.19 31.23
N LYS A 114 -6.03 -24.90 31.67
CA LYS A 114 -7.41 -24.56 31.33
C LYS A 114 -7.81 -23.14 31.78
N SER A 115 -7.33 -22.70 32.94
CA SER A 115 -7.63 -21.36 33.46
C SER A 115 -6.94 -20.28 32.66
N PHE A 116 -5.65 -20.47 32.33
CA PHE A 116 -4.87 -19.56 31.48
C PHE A 116 -5.50 -19.42 30.08
N VAL A 117 -5.78 -20.54 29.40
CA VAL A 117 -6.42 -20.55 28.09
C VAL A 117 -7.81 -19.91 28.13
N ARG A 118 -8.60 -20.19 29.19
CA ARG A 118 -9.94 -19.61 29.35
C ARG A 118 -9.88 -18.09 29.51
N HIS A 119 -8.89 -17.55 30.22
CA HIS A 119 -8.70 -16.12 30.39
C HIS A 119 -8.38 -15.47 29.03
N ARG A 120 -7.40 -15.99 28.31
CA ARG A 120 -7.02 -15.49 26.97
C ARG A 120 -8.17 -15.61 25.95
N TRP A 121 -8.92 -16.69 26.03
CA TRP A 121 -10.12 -16.88 25.19
C TRP A 121 -11.22 -15.86 25.48
N ARG A 122 -11.37 -15.45 26.72
CA ARG A 122 -12.31 -14.36 27.07
C ARG A 122 -11.85 -13.02 26.49
N GLU A 123 -10.59 -12.68 26.63
CA GLU A 123 -10.02 -11.45 26.03
C GLU A 123 -10.21 -11.44 24.50
N LEU A 124 -9.89 -12.55 23.83
CA LEU A 124 -10.10 -12.69 22.39
C LEU A 124 -11.58 -12.54 22.02
N LYS A 125 -12.50 -13.15 22.75
CA LYS A 125 -13.94 -12.99 22.53
C LYS A 125 -14.41 -11.55 22.69
N VAL A 126 -13.90 -10.82 23.69
CA VAL A 126 -14.22 -9.40 23.88
C VAL A 126 -13.69 -8.60 22.70
N PHE A 127 -12.44 -8.82 22.30
CA PHE A 127 -11.85 -8.16 21.12
C PHE A 127 -12.67 -8.43 19.85
N LEU A 128 -12.98 -9.69 19.55
CA LEU A 128 -13.77 -10.05 18.36
C LEU A 128 -15.18 -9.43 18.38
N ARG A 129 -15.80 -9.33 19.57
CA ARG A 129 -17.11 -8.67 19.73
C ARG A 129 -17.02 -7.16 19.48
N VAL A 130 -15.97 -6.50 19.93
CA VAL A 130 -15.73 -5.08 19.66
C VAL A 130 -15.49 -4.85 18.17
N VAL A 131 -14.64 -5.66 17.56
CA VAL A 131 -14.37 -5.61 16.09
C VAL A 131 -15.67 -5.85 15.31
N GLY A 132 -16.42 -6.89 15.64
CA GLY A 132 -17.70 -7.21 15.00
C GLY A 132 -18.72 -6.07 15.11
N ARG A 133 -18.83 -5.43 16.27
CA ARG A 133 -19.70 -4.25 16.46
C ARG A 133 -19.27 -3.07 15.60
N ASN A 134 -17.97 -2.83 15.50
CA ASN A 134 -17.44 -1.75 14.68
C ASN A 134 -17.67 -2.00 13.17
N ILE A 135 -17.47 -3.25 12.72
CA ILE A 135 -17.77 -3.65 11.34
C ILE A 135 -19.27 -3.49 11.05
N TRP A 136 -20.14 -3.97 11.95
CA TRP A 136 -21.59 -3.85 11.82
C TRP A 136 -22.04 -2.40 11.77
N ARG A 137 -21.47 -1.53 12.61
CA ARG A 137 -21.76 -0.10 12.59
C ARG A 137 -21.35 0.54 11.27
N LEU A 138 -20.14 0.25 10.77
CA LEU A 138 -19.67 0.72 9.47
C LEU A 138 -20.56 0.24 8.32
N GLN A 139 -20.99 -1.03 8.38
CA GLN A 139 -21.89 -1.61 7.40
C GLN A 139 -23.29 -0.97 7.44
N ARG A 140 -23.81 -0.63 8.62
CA ARG A 140 -25.09 0.07 8.75
C ARG A 140 -25.04 1.49 8.19
N GLU A 141 -23.91 2.18 8.35
CA GLU A 141 -23.68 3.51 7.79
C GLU A 141 -23.52 3.48 6.26
N ASN A 142 -22.98 2.36 5.72
CA ASN A 142 -22.70 2.16 4.29
C ASN A 142 -23.26 0.80 3.82
N TYR A 143 -24.57 0.62 3.89
CA TYR A 143 -25.23 -0.66 3.63
C TYR A 143 -24.97 -1.25 2.23
N MET A 144 -24.60 -0.41 1.25
CA MET A 144 -24.25 -0.85 -0.10
C MET A 144 -22.84 -1.46 -0.19
N ASP A 145 -21.97 -1.24 0.79
CA ASP A 145 -20.57 -1.69 0.69
C ASP A 145 -20.46 -3.22 0.65
N LEU A 146 -21.15 -3.94 1.51
CA LEU A 146 -21.05 -5.38 1.57
C LEU A 146 -21.63 -6.07 0.31
N PRO A 147 -22.87 -5.76 -0.12
CA PRO A 147 -23.38 -6.28 -1.39
C PRO A 147 -22.48 -5.97 -2.59
N PHE A 148 -21.95 -4.73 -2.62
CA PHE A 148 -21.03 -4.32 -3.66
C PHE A 148 -19.73 -5.16 -3.62
N LEU A 149 -19.11 -5.34 -2.45
CA LEU A 149 -17.86 -6.10 -2.32
C LEU A 149 -18.05 -7.57 -2.71
N VAL A 150 -19.21 -8.17 -2.42
CA VAL A 150 -19.55 -9.53 -2.87
C VAL A 150 -19.65 -9.59 -4.39
N LEU A 151 -20.41 -8.67 -5.01
CA LEU A 151 -20.52 -8.59 -6.48
C LEU A 151 -19.16 -8.30 -7.12
N PHE A 152 -18.39 -7.38 -6.54
CA PHE A 152 -17.05 -7.03 -7.00
C PHE A 152 -16.11 -8.25 -6.95
N ALA A 153 -16.04 -8.97 -5.84
CA ALA A 153 -15.22 -10.17 -5.71
C ALA A 153 -15.62 -11.25 -6.73
N TRP A 154 -16.92 -11.43 -6.96
CA TRP A 154 -17.43 -12.34 -7.98
C TRP A 154 -17.02 -11.92 -9.38
N LEU A 155 -17.15 -10.63 -9.74
CA LEU A 155 -16.75 -10.13 -11.06
C LEU A 155 -15.24 -10.24 -11.27
N VAL A 156 -14.43 -9.85 -10.29
CA VAL A 156 -12.97 -9.97 -10.36
C VAL A 156 -12.58 -11.44 -10.53
N TRP A 157 -13.21 -12.35 -9.80
CA TRP A 157 -12.99 -13.79 -9.98
C TRP A 157 -13.38 -14.29 -11.38
N LYS A 158 -14.53 -13.87 -11.90
CA LYS A 158 -14.95 -14.23 -13.27
C LYS A 158 -13.99 -13.71 -14.34
N VAL A 159 -13.47 -12.49 -14.13
CA VAL A 159 -12.53 -11.87 -15.07
C VAL A 159 -11.16 -12.52 -15.02
N CYS A 160 -10.65 -12.81 -13.84
CA CYS A 160 -9.24 -13.11 -13.60
C CYS A 160 -9.00 -14.53 -13.05
N GLY A 161 -9.99 -15.16 -12.43
CA GLY A 161 -9.86 -16.47 -11.79
C GLY A 161 -9.35 -17.59 -12.70
N PRO A 162 -9.80 -17.70 -13.95
CA PRO A 162 -9.27 -18.71 -14.88
C PRO A 162 -7.75 -18.60 -15.07
N GLY A 163 -7.19 -17.38 -15.08
CA GLY A 163 -5.75 -17.17 -15.19
C GLY A 163 -4.97 -17.68 -13.97
N ILE A 164 -5.59 -17.69 -12.76
CA ILE A 164 -4.97 -18.28 -11.57
C ILE A 164 -4.97 -19.79 -11.63
N LEU A 165 -6.11 -20.37 -12.04
CA LEU A 165 -6.31 -21.81 -12.01
C LEU A 165 -5.50 -22.53 -13.09
N HIS A 166 -5.42 -21.96 -14.29
CA HIS A 166 -4.94 -22.65 -15.47
C HIS A 166 -3.64 -22.08 -16.07
N ASN A 167 -3.20 -20.89 -15.64
CA ASN A 167 -1.95 -20.31 -16.13
C ASN A 167 -0.79 -20.59 -15.16
N TRP A 168 0.14 -21.44 -15.59
CA TRP A 168 1.33 -21.84 -14.83
C TRP A 168 2.58 -21.05 -15.22
N GLY A 169 2.51 -20.32 -16.32
CA GLY A 169 3.60 -19.51 -16.85
C GLY A 169 3.50 -18.04 -16.44
N TYR A 170 4.48 -17.28 -16.87
CA TYR A 170 4.42 -15.83 -16.82
C TYR A 170 3.52 -15.28 -17.93
N GLY A 171 2.70 -14.30 -17.60
CA GLY A 171 1.74 -13.73 -18.56
C GLY A 171 2.34 -12.77 -19.59
N ALA A 172 3.59 -12.32 -19.43
CA ALA A 172 4.26 -11.38 -20.33
C ALA A 172 5.75 -11.67 -20.43
N SER A 173 6.37 -11.20 -21.52
CA SER A 173 7.77 -11.48 -21.88
C SER A 173 8.79 -10.95 -20.86
N ASP A 174 8.51 -9.82 -20.21
CA ASP A 174 9.46 -9.17 -19.30
C ASP A 174 9.41 -9.71 -17.86
N VAL A 175 8.39 -10.48 -17.52
CA VAL A 175 8.22 -11.05 -16.16
C VAL A 175 9.40 -11.93 -15.73
N PRO A 176 10.03 -12.76 -16.58
CA PRO A 176 11.25 -13.49 -16.22
C PRO A 176 12.43 -12.58 -15.85
N VAL A 177 12.56 -11.43 -16.51
CA VAL A 177 13.59 -10.43 -16.18
C VAL A 177 13.35 -9.86 -14.79
N HIS A 178 12.11 -9.52 -14.46
CA HIS A 178 11.74 -9.05 -13.12
C HIS A 178 11.94 -10.13 -12.05
N ASN A 179 11.69 -11.41 -12.38
CA ASN A 179 12.02 -12.52 -11.48
C ASN A 179 13.52 -12.58 -11.16
N TYR A 180 14.38 -12.41 -12.17
CA TYR A 180 15.83 -12.33 -11.97
C TYR A 180 16.22 -11.16 -11.06
N TRP A 181 15.62 -9.98 -11.24
CA TRP A 181 15.93 -8.82 -10.39
C TRP A 181 15.47 -9.00 -8.94
N ILE A 182 14.31 -9.63 -8.72
CA ILE A 182 13.84 -9.93 -7.36
C ILE A 182 14.74 -10.97 -6.69
N ASN A 183 15.24 -11.97 -7.43
CA ASN A 183 16.21 -12.91 -6.90
C ASN A 183 17.54 -12.24 -6.55
N GLY A 184 17.94 -11.20 -7.26
CA GLY A 184 19.09 -10.36 -6.87
C GLY A 184 18.97 -9.75 -5.48
N LEU A 185 17.74 -9.40 -5.03
CA LEU A 185 17.50 -8.93 -3.67
C LEU A 185 17.74 -10.01 -2.62
N ILE A 186 17.55 -11.31 -2.94
CA ILE A 186 17.87 -12.41 -2.02
C ILE A 186 19.38 -12.42 -1.70
N ASP A 187 20.20 -12.01 -2.66
CA ASP A 187 21.65 -11.92 -2.55
C ASP A 187 22.12 -10.53 -2.06
N ASN A 188 21.22 -9.70 -1.53
CA ASN A 188 21.46 -8.32 -1.12
C ASN A 188 22.10 -7.46 -2.24
N ASN A 189 21.63 -7.62 -3.48
CA ASN A 189 22.06 -6.89 -4.65
C ASN A 189 20.87 -6.25 -5.39
N ILE A 190 20.35 -5.18 -4.82
CA ILE A 190 19.15 -4.46 -5.32
C ILE A 190 19.26 -4.02 -6.79
N TYR A 191 20.46 -3.77 -7.30
CA TYR A 191 20.68 -3.30 -8.67
C TYR A 191 21.51 -4.31 -9.47
N VAL A 192 21.11 -5.58 -9.45
CA VAL A 192 21.83 -6.67 -10.12
C VAL A 192 21.99 -6.45 -11.63
N ALA A 193 21.00 -5.82 -12.29
CA ALA A 193 21.01 -5.52 -13.73
C ALA A 193 21.21 -4.03 -14.04
N GLY A 194 21.66 -3.24 -13.06
CA GLY A 194 21.79 -1.79 -13.18
C GLY A 194 20.65 -1.03 -12.50
N ILE A 195 20.82 0.28 -12.36
CA ILE A 195 19.90 1.16 -11.63
C ILE A 195 18.58 1.29 -12.39
N TYR A 196 17.49 0.97 -11.70
CA TYR A 196 16.11 1.02 -12.18
C TYR A 196 15.16 1.27 -11.00
N PRO A 197 13.95 1.84 -11.19
CA PRO A 197 12.95 1.95 -10.12
C PRO A 197 12.55 0.59 -9.56
N MET A 198 12.93 0.29 -8.31
CA MET A 198 12.81 -1.05 -7.71
C MET A 198 11.58 -1.23 -6.81
N GLY A 199 10.61 -0.29 -6.81
CA GLY A 199 9.47 -0.33 -5.88
C GLY A 199 8.65 -1.62 -5.93
N MET A 200 8.29 -2.10 -7.14
CA MET A 200 7.61 -3.38 -7.31
C MET A 200 8.47 -4.54 -6.79
N HIS A 201 9.73 -4.58 -7.19
CA HIS A 201 10.65 -5.67 -6.83
C HIS A 201 10.84 -5.77 -5.31
N CYS A 202 11.02 -4.62 -4.65
CA CYS A 202 11.13 -4.54 -3.20
C CYS A 202 9.86 -5.04 -2.49
N MET A 203 8.68 -4.67 -2.99
CA MET A 203 7.42 -5.15 -2.42
C MET A 203 7.26 -6.66 -2.58
N LEU A 204 7.52 -7.20 -3.78
CA LEU A 204 7.37 -8.63 -4.04
C LEU A 204 8.41 -9.47 -3.29
N TYR A 205 9.65 -9.00 -3.20
CA TYR A 205 10.68 -9.60 -2.35
C TYR A 205 10.24 -9.65 -0.89
N TYR A 206 9.76 -8.52 -0.35
CA TYR A 206 9.24 -8.45 1.01
C TYR A 206 8.14 -9.48 1.25
N LEU A 207 7.16 -9.55 0.35
CA LEU A 207 6.05 -10.51 0.46
C LEU A 207 6.53 -11.95 0.37
N ALA A 208 7.43 -12.25 -0.57
CA ALA A 208 8.00 -13.59 -0.72
C ALA A 208 8.67 -14.07 0.57
N LEU A 209 9.51 -13.24 1.19
CA LEU A 209 10.19 -13.59 2.44
C LEU A 209 9.25 -13.64 3.65
N MET A 210 8.37 -12.65 3.81
CA MET A 210 7.49 -12.57 4.98
C MET A 210 6.42 -13.67 4.99
N LEU A 211 5.94 -14.06 3.81
CA LEU A 211 4.93 -15.10 3.65
C LEU A 211 5.53 -16.50 3.42
N ASN A 212 6.86 -16.60 3.32
CA ASN A 212 7.56 -17.85 2.99
C ASN A 212 7.06 -18.45 1.67
N MET A 213 6.96 -17.62 0.65
CA MET A 213 6.50 -18.01 -0.71
C MET A 213 7.66 -17.91 -1.70
N PRO A 214 7.77 -18.82 -2.67
CA PRO A 214 8.73 -18.67 -3.76
C PRO A 214 8.49 -17.37 -4.55
N VAL A 215 9.57 -16.68 -4.95
CA VAL A 215 9.50 -15.43 -5.74
C VAL A 215 8.67 -15.65 -7.01
N TYR A 216 8.91 -16.75 -7.71
CA TYR A 216 8.16 -17.13 -8.91
C TYR A 216 6.65 -17.14 -8.67
N VAL A 217 6.20 -17.78 -7.58
CA VAL A 217 4.77 -17.87 -7.25
C VAL A 217 4.20 -16.51 -6.90
N THR A 218 4.94 -15.73 -6.09
CA THR A 218 4.54 -14.38 -5.71
C THR A 218 4.36 -13.50 -6.95
N LEU A 219 5.33 -13.49 -7.85
CA LEU A 219 5.30 -12.70 -9.08
C LEU A 219 4.17 -13.14 -10.02
N ARG A 220 3.96 -14.46 -10.17
CA ARG A 220 2.92 -15.02 -11.02
C ARG A 220 1.50 -14.71 -10.54
N LEU A 221 1.25 -14.66 -9.24
CA LEU A 221 -0.09 -14.47 -8.68
C LEU A 221 -0.41 -13.00 -8.33
N PHE A 222 0.62 -12.15 -8.20
CA PHE A 222 0.40 -10.80 -7.68
C PHE A 222 -0.44 -9.90 -8.60
N TRP A 223 -0.43 -10.11 -9.91
CA TRP A 223 -1.20 -9.30 -10.85
C TRP A 223 -2.69 -9.22 -10.50
N LEU A 224 -3.27 -10.30 -9.97
CA LEU A 224 -4.68 -10.31 -9.56
C LEU A 224 -4.89 -9.50 -8.28
N VAL A 225 -3.98 -9.60 -7.31
CA VAL A 225 -4.00 -8.77 -6.10
C VAL A 225 -3.92 -7.30 -6.51
N GLN A 226 -2.96 -6.96 -7.34
CA GLN A 226 -2.73 -5.64 -7.89
C GLN A 226 -3.98 -5.09 -8.61
N TYR A 227 -4.58 -5.84 -9.52
CA TYR A 227 -5.79 -5.46 -10.23
C TYR A 227 -6.97 -5.21 -9.28
N SER A 228 -7.19 -6.12 -8.32
CA SER A 228 -8.24 -5.99 -7.33
C SER A 228 -8.04 -4.73 -6.46
N VAL A 229 -6.81 -4.44 -6.10
CA VAL A 229 -6.48 -3.26 -5.27
C VAL A 229 -6.60 -1.98 -6.07
N ILE A 230 -6.21 -1.93 -7.36
CA ILE A 230 -6.45 -0.75 -8.22
C ILE A 230 -7.96 -0.44 -8.27
N ALA A 231 -8.81 -1.46 -8.43
CA ALA A 231 -10.25 -1.26 -8.43
C ALA A 231 -10.78 -0.80 -7.06
N LEU A 232 -10.25 -1.30 -5.94
CA LEU A 232 -10.58 -0.80 -4.60
C LEU A 232 -10.09 0.65 -4.39
N MET A 233 -8.94 1.02 -4.96
CA MET A 233 -8.46 2.41 -4.98
C MET A 233 -9.42 3.32 -5.75
N THR A 234 -9.94 2.85 -6.88
CA THR A 234 -10.96 3.57 -7.66
C THR A 234 -12.21 3.80 -6.81
N LEU A 235 -12.71 2.77 -6.11
CA LEU A 235 -13.83 2.91 -5.18
C LEU A 235 -13.54 3.94 -4.08
N ALA A 236 -12.39 3.82 -3.44
CA ALA A 236 -12.01 4.69 -2.34
C ALA A 236 -11.82 6.15 -2.79
N PHE A 237 -11.19 6.36 -3.94
CA PHE A 237 -11.03 7.65 -4.57
C PHE A 237 -12.38 8.31 -4.87
N LEU A 238 -13.27 7.61 -5.56
CA LEU A 238 -14.59 8.11 -5.91
C LEU A 238 -15.46 8.37 -4.66
N LYS A 239 -15.39 7.52 -3.64
CA LYS A 239 -16.08 7.76 -2.36
C LYS A 239 -15.52 8.97 -1.59
N GLY A 240 -14.25 9.25 -1.73
CA GLY A 240 -13.62 10.41 -1.10
C GLY A 240 -13.89 11.72 -1.83
N THR A 241 -14.14 11.68 -3.15
CA THR A 241 -14.24 12.90 -3.99
C THR A 241 -15.65 13.22 -4.48
N CYS A 242 -16.51 12.21 -4.69
CA CYS A 242 -17.85 12.37 -5.23
C CYS A 242 -18.90 12.56 -4.14
N LYS A 243 -19.82 13.49 -4.33
CA LYS A 243 -20.98 13.70 -3.44
C LYS A 243 -22.08 12.66 -3.64
N ASN A 244 -22.23 12.14 -4.86
CA ASN A 244 -23.23 11.12 -5.18
C ASN A 244 -22.80 9.77 -4.62
N ARG A 245 -23.65 9.14 -3.84
CA ARG A 245 -23.35 7.86 -3.15
C ARG A 245 -23.33 6.64 -4.07
N PHE A 246 -23.92 6.70 -5.27
CA PHE A 246 -23.96 5.56 -6.21
C PHE A 246 -22.84 5.60 -7.23
N LEU A 247 -22.36 6.79 -7.59
CA LEU A 247 -21.31 6.96 -8.58
C LEU A 247 -20.02 6.18 -8.27
N PRO A 248 -19.55 6.10 -7.02
CA PRO A 248 -18.38 5.29 -6.68
C PRO A 248 -18.51 3.82 -7.04
N TYR A 249 -19.66 3.23 -6.79
CA TYR A 249 -19.93 1.83 -7.11
C TYR A 249 -20.02 1.60 -8.61
N LEU A 250 -20.77 2.45 -9.29
CA LEU A 250 -20.92 2.37 -10.76
C LEU A 250 -19.56 2.54 -11.45
N GLY A 251 -18.80 3.57 -11.10
CA GLY A 251 -17.48 3.82 -11.70
C GLY A 251 -16.50 2.67 -11.47
N THR A 252 -16.53 2.04 -10.28
CA THR A 252 -15.69 0.87 -10.01
C THR A 252 -16.15 -0.36 -10.82
N LEU A 253 -17.45 -0.59 -10.94
CA LEU A 253 -17.98 -1.68 -11.77
C LEU A 253 -17.65 -1.46 -13.25
N MET A 254 -17.72 -0.23 -13.73
CA MET A 254 -17.30 0.13 -15.10
C MET A 254 -15.81 -0.14 -15.31
N PHE A 255 -14.96 0.21 -14.34
CA PHE A 255 -13.53 -0.10 -14.40
C PHE A 255 -13.30 -1.61 -14.51
N VAL A 256 -13.91 -2.43 -13.66
CA VAL A 256 -13.78 -3.89 -13.70
C VAL A 256 -14.45 -4.47 -14.97
N GLY A 257 -15.60 -3.95 -15.35
CA GLY A 257 -16.37 -4.39 -16.51
C GLY A 257 -15.77 -3.98 -17.85
N ALA A 258 -14.86 -3.00 -17.89
CA ALA A 258 -14.26 -2.51 -19.11
C ALA A 258 -13.56 -3.63 -19.93
N LYS A 259 -13.08 -4.69 -19.27
CA LYS A 259 -12.56 -5.89 -19.94
C LYS A 259 -13.55 -6.49 -20.95
N PHE A 260 -14.83 -6.45 -20.66
CA PHE A 260 -15.86 -7.01 -21.57
C PHE A 260 -16.10 -6.14 -22.79
N PHE A 261 -15.71 -4.84 -22.72
CA PHE A 261 -15.93 -3.87 -23.80
C PHE A 261 -14.66 -3.53 -24.58
N VAL A 262 -13.49 -3.65 -23.94
CA VAL A 262 -12.19 -3.22 -24.50
C VAL A 262 -11.18 -4.36 -24.36
N GLY A 263 -11.37 -5.43 -25.14
CA GLY A 263 -10.67 -6.71 -24.96
C GLY A 263 -9.13 -6.66 -24.96
N ALA A 264 -8.51 -5.85 -25.85
CA ALA A 264 -7.05 -5.88 -26.06
C ALA A 264 -6.24 -5.20 -24.95
N SER A 265 -6.75 -4.16 -24.30
CA SER A 265 -6.02 -3.40 -23.28
C SER A 265 -5.83 -4.14 -21.94
N TYR A 266 -6.59 -5.21 -21.72
CA TYR A 266 -6.54 -6.01 -20.49
C TYR A 266 -5.49 -7.10 -20.45
N LEU A 267 -4.93 -7.48 -21.57
CA LEU A 267 -3.86 -8.49 -21.61
C LEU A 267 -2.66 -8.05 -20.77
N ARG A 268 -2.39 -6.76 -20.74
CA ARG A 268 -1.30 -6.19 -19.96
C ARG A 268 -1.52 -6.31 -18.44
N TYR A 269 -2.75 -6.11 -17.97
CA TYR A 269 -3.07 -6.30 -16.53
C TYR A 269 -2.98 -7.75 -16.05
N GLY A 270 -2.90 -8.72 -16.96
CA GLY A 270 -2.68 -10.12 -16.64
C GLY A 270 -1.24 -10.45 -16.24
N SER A 271 -0.39 -9.45 -16.02
CA SER A 271 1.02 -9.61 -15.68
C SER A 271 1.43 -8.68 -14.54
N THR A 272 2.36 -9.14 -13.71
CA THR A 272 2.96 -8.32 -12.67
C THR A 272 4.15 -7.57 -13.25
N LEU A 273 3.95 -6.32 -13.61
CA LEU A 273 4.97 -5.46 -14.19
C LEU A 273 5.08 -4.13 -13.40
N PRO A 274 6.24 -3.44 -13.43
CA PRO A 274 6.45 -2.22 -12.67
C PRO A 274 5.46 -1.10 -13.00
N GLN A 275 5.06 -0.95 -14.25
CA GLN A 275 4.10 0.05 -14.69
C GLN A 275 2.72 -0.23 -14.08
N GLU A 276 2.21 -1.45 -14.21
CA GLU A 276 0.92 -1.83 -13.63
C GLU A 276 0.93 -1.75 -12.10
N PHE A 277 2.08 -2.01 -11.47
CA PHE A 277 2.25 -1.80 -10.03
C PHE A 277 2.23 -0.31 -9.66
N GLY A 278 2.84 0.56 -10.44
CA GLY A 278 2.85 2.00 -10.22
C GLY A 278 1.45 2.63 -10.31
N MET A 279 0.54 2.06 -11.10
CA MET A 279 -0.86 2.49 -11.18
C MET A 279 -1.60 2.46 -9.83
N LEU A 280 -1.16 1.62 -8.88
CA LEU A 280 -1.69 1.60 -7.50
C LEU A 280 -1.59 2.96 -6.81
N TYR A 281 -0.63 3.81 -7.22
CA TYR A 281 -0.31 5.06 -6.53
C TYR A 281 -0.78 6.32 -7.27
N ILE A 282 -1.24 6.20 -8.51
CA ILE A 282 -1.76 7.34 -9.29
C ILE A 282 -2.99 7.96 -8.60
N LEU A 283 -4.02 7.14 -8.30
CA LEU A 283 -5.24 7.63 -7.66
C LEU A 283 -5.00 8.19 -6.25
N PRO A 284 -4.22 7.56 -5.37
CA PRO A 284 -3.82 8.19 -4.10
C PRO A 284 -3.12 9.54 -4.29
N SER A 285 -2.20 9.66 -5.25
CA SER A 285 -1.50 10.94 -5.50
C SER A 285 -2.47 12.04 -5.92
N ILE A 286 -3.37 11.74 -6.85
CA ILE A 286 -4.42 12.67 -7.31
C ILE A 286 -5.36 13.03 -6.14
N PHE A 287 -5.77 12.05 -5.34
CA PHE A 287 -6.64 12.25 -4.19
C PHE A 287 -6.03 13.22 -3.18
N PHE A 288 -4.81 12.96 -2.76
CA PHE A 288 -4.14 13.78 -1.76
C PHE A 288 -3.82 15.19 -2.27
N ALA A 289 -3.48 15.34 -3.55
CA ALA A 289 -3.31 16.66 -4.17
C ALA A 289 -4.63 17.45 -4.16
N LEU A 290 -5.73 16.84 -4.60
CA LEU A 290 -7.05 17.48 -4.65
C LEU A 290 -7.54 17.87 -3.25
N GLU A 291 -7.48 16.95 -2.30
CA GLU A 291 -7.95 17.19 -0.93
C GLU A 291 -7.05 18.17 -0.17
N PHE A 292 -5.75 18.24 -0.50
CA PHE A 292 -4.87 19.28 0.03
C PHE A 292 -5.42 20.69 -0.31
N PHE A 293 -5.71 20.92 -1.58
CA PHE A 293 -6.21 22.23 -2.00
C PHE A 293 -7.59 22.55 -1.41
N ARG A 294 -8.49 21.55 -1.33
CA ARG A 294 -9.82 21.70 -0.69
C ARG A 294 -9.69 22.06 0.79
N ALA A 295 -8.96 21.25 1.54
CA ALA A 295 -8.78 21.50 2.98
C ALA A 295 -8.07 22.82 3.24
N ARG A 296 -7.12 23.20 2.40
CA ARG A 296 -6.40 24.44 2.59
C ARG A 296 -7.27 25.68 2.30
N LYS A 297 -8.14 25.59 1.29
CA LYS A 297 -9.13 26.64 1.04
C LYS A 297 -10.02 26.87 2.28
N GLU A 298 -10.58 25.81 2.84
CA GLU A 298 -11.40 25.86 4.05
C GLU A 298 -10.63 26.43 5.25
N GLU A 299 -9.39 25.97 5.45
CA GLU A 299 -8.52 26.48 6.54
C GLU A 299 -8.23 27.98 6.44
N LEU A 300 -8.10 28.50 5.21
CA LEU A 300 -7.89 29.92 4.96
C LEU A 300 -9.13 30.75 5.24
N GLU A 301 -10.30 30.27 4.81
CA GLU A 301 -11.59 30.94 5.03
C GLU A 301 -11.86 31.08 6.55
N VAL A 302 -11.38 30.12 7.36
CA VAL A 302 -11.51 30.15 8.83
C VAL A 302 -10.33 30.85 9.52
N GLY A 303 -9.31 31.30 8.78
CA GLY A 303 -8.14 32.00 9.32
C GLY A 303 -7.12 31.07 10.00
N ILE A 304 -7.16 29.76 9.74
CA ILE A 304 -6.20 28.79 10.31
C ILE A 304 -4.90 28.85 9.52
N ASN A 305 -3.84 29.33 10.15
CA ASN A 305 -2.50 29.38 9.57
C ASN A 305 -1.47 28.60 10.41
N ARG A 306 -1.77 27.36 10.77
CA ARG A 306 -0.90 26.49 11.56
C ARG A 306 -0.22 25.44 10.66
N ILE A 307 1.05 25.11 10.96
CA ILE A 307 1.78 24.04 10.28
C ILE A 307 1.11 22.66 10.51
N ARG A 308 0.56 22.42 11.70
CA ARG A 308 -0.11 21.17 12.06
C ARG A 308 -1.61 21.23 11.77
N CYS A 309 -1.96 21.38 10.53
CA CYS A 309 -3.34 21.40 10.03
C CYS A 309 -3.64 20.17 9.17
N THR A 310 -4.91 20.00 8.77
CA THR A 310 -5.35 18.86 7.95
C THR A 310 -4.67 18.86 6.59
N SER A 311 -4.55 20.03 5.96
CA SER A 311 -3.88 20.18 4.65
C SER A 311 -2.43 19.70 4.67
N SER A 312 -1.68 19.94 5.76
CA SER A 312 -0.28 19.49 5.87
C SER A 312 -0.16 17.95 5.89
N TRP A 313 -1.10 17.25 6.52
CA TRP A 313 -1.15 15.79 6.50
C TRP A 313 -1.51 15.23 5.13
N LEU A 314 -2.41 15.91 4.42
CA LEU A 314 -2.76 15.55 3.04
C LEU A 314 -1.59 15.80 2.08
N LEU A 315 -0.84 16.87 2.28
CA LEU A 315 0.37 17.16 1.51
C LEU A 315 1.46 16.10 1.74
N LEU A 316 1.62 15.61 2.97
CA LEU A 316 2.50 14.49 3.27
C LEU A 316 2.02 13.20 2.58
N GLY A 317 0.72 12.94 2.57
CA GLY A 317 0.13 11.83 1.82
C GLY A 317 0.42 11.92 0.32
N PHE A 318 0.31 13.14 -0.26
CA PHE A 318 0.72 13.40 -1.64
C PHE A 318 2.20 13.10 -1.86
N ALA A 319 3.10 13.63 -1.01
CA ALA A 319 4.53 13.41 -1.16
C ALA A 319 4.88 11.92 -1.14
N MET A 320 4.30 11.14 -0.21
CA MET A 320 4.53 9.70 -0.14
C MET A 320 3.97 8.95 -1.36
N SER A 321 2.73 9.22 -1.78
CA SER A 321 2.11 8.51 -2.91
C SER A 321 2.77 8.87 -4.23
N PHE A 322 3.14 10.13 -4.43
CA PHE A 322 3.86 10.57 -5.64
C PHE A 322 5.29 10.00 -5.69
N SER A 323 5.99 9.91 -4.57
CA SER A 323 7.26 9.19 -4.47
C SER A 323 7.13 7.71 -4.87
N LEU A 324 6.02 7.07 -4.48
CA LEU A 324 5.75 5.67 -4.84
C LEU A 324 5.53 5.46 -6.33
N THR A 325 4.91 6.41 -7.05
CA THR A 325 4.80 6.31 -8.52
C THR A 325 6.18 6.26 -9.15
N LEU A 326 7.07 7.17 -8.75
CA LEU A 326 8.42 7.29 -9.30
C LEU A 326 9.32 6.10 -8.93
N SER A 327 9.22 5.60 -7.69
CA SER A 327 9.96 4.42 -7.26
C SER A 327 9.47 3.13 -7.92
N SER A 328 8.30 3.14 -8.55
CA SER A 328 7.72 2.00 -9.27
C SER A 328 7.95 2.07 -10.76
N HIS A 329 7.52 3.15 -11.42
CA HIS A 329 7.68 3.31 -12.84
C HIS A 329 7.56 4.77 -13.30
N PHE A 330 8.38 5.18 -14.23
CA PHE A 330 8.48 6.56 -14.71
C PHE A 330 7.20 7.08 -15.37
N TYR A 331 6.54 6.28 -16.21
CA TYR A 331 5.29 6.70 -16.88
C TYR A 331 4.16 7.01 -15.90
N ASP A 332 4.05 6.27 -14.82
CA ASP A 332 3.03 6.53 -13.80
C ASP A 332 3.23 7.87 -13.11
N THR A 333 4.50 8.26 -12.94
CA THR A 333 4.87 9.57 -12.40
C THR A 333 4.48 10.69 -13.34
N ILE A 334 4.71 10.53 -14.65
CA ILE A 334 4.29 11.52 -15.64
C ILE A 334 2.77 11.69 -15.63
N ILE A 335 2.02 10.58 -15.66
CA ILE A 335 0.55 10.60 -15.62
C ILE A 335 0.05 11.30 -14.36
N ALA A 336 0.52 10.87 -13.19
CA ALA A 336 0.16 11.48 -11.92
C ALA A 336 0.56 12.96 -11.87
N GLY A 337 1.77 13.28 -12.33
CA GLY A 337 2.33 14.64 -12.36
C GLY A 337 1.50 15.59 -13.22
N VAL A 338 1.15 15.20 -14.45
CA VAL A 338 0.32 16.00 -15.35
C VAL A 338 -1.06 16.29 -14.74
N ILE A 339 -1.70 15.26 -14.15
CA ILE A 339 -3.02 15.43 -13.52
C ILE A 339 -2.90 16.33 -12.27
N CYS A 340 -1.91 16.12 -11.43
CA CYS A 340 -1.68 16.93 -10.24
C CYS A 340 -1.31 18.39 -10.59
N LEU A 341 -0.55 18.61 -11.67
CA LEU A 341 -0.28 19.94 -12.20
C LEU A 341 -1.56 20.61 -12.67
N GLY A 342 -2.43 19.90 -13.39
CA GLY A 342 -3.73 20.39 -13.79
C GLY A 342 -4.59 20.83 -12.59
N ILE A 343 -4.61 20.05 -11.52
CA ILE A 343 -5.27 20.41 -10.25
C ILE A 343 -4.64 21.69 -9.67
N ALA A 344 -3.32 21.76 -9.58
CA ALA A 344 -2.61 22.93 -9.05
C ALA A 344 -2.93 24.21 -9.86
N VAL A 345 -2.96 24.11 -11.19
CA VAL A 345 -3.34 25.22 -12.09
C VAL A 345 -4.80 25.64 -11.87
N ALA A 346 -5.74 24.68 -11.75
CA ALA A 346 -7.15 24.94 -11.51
C ALA A 346 -7.41 25.70 -10.18
N TYR A 347 -6.61 25.38 -9.17
CA TYR A 347 -6.65 26.08 -7.88
C TYR A 347 -5.71 27.29 -7.82
N GLY A 348 -4.85 27.49 -8.80
CA GLY A 348 -3.83 28.55 -8.83
C GLY A 348 -4.41 29.96 -8.67
N TYR A 349 -5.59 30.24 -9.26
CA TYR A 349 -6.29 31.49 -9.10
C TYR A 349 -6.60 31.84 -7.62
N TRP A 350 -6.94 30.84 -6.81
CA TRP A 350 -7.23 30.98 -5.39
C TRP A 350 -5.98 31.02 -4.52
N PHE A 351 -4.90 30.39 -4.99
CA PHE A 351 -3.69 30.13 -4.23
C PHE A 351 -2.44 30.79 -4.80
N TRP A 352 -2.60 31.84 -5.62
CA TRP A 352 -1.48 32.61 -6.15
C TRP A 352 -0.59 33.25 -5.06
N ARG A 353 -0.94 33.10 -3.80
CA ARG A 353 -0.08 33.50 -2.69
C ARG A 353 1.12 32.57 -2.65
N ARG A 354 2.31 33.18 -2.70
CA ARG A 354 3.63 32.51 -2.75
C ARG A 354 3.78 31.31 -1.79
N GLU A 355 3.16 31.38 -0.60
CA GLU A 355 3.27 30.38 0.45
C GLU A 355 2.71 28.99 0.05
N TYR A 356 1.65 28.91 -0.72
CA TYR A 356 1.01 27.65 -1.09
C TYR A 356 1.71 26.96 -2.25
N PHE A 357 2.07 27.72 -3.25
CA PHE A 357 2.83 27.21 -4.37
C PHE A 357 4.18 26.65 -3.91
N PHE A 358 4.85 27.34 -3.01
CA PHE A 358 6.10 26.88 -2.41
C PHE A 358 5.94 25.54 -1.66
N ARG A 359 4.88 25.38 -0.85
CA ARG A 359 4.64 24.12 -0.11
C ARG A 359 4.38 22.93 -1.04
N VAL A 360 3.58 23.10 -2.10
CA VAL A 360 3.32 22.05 -3.08
C VAL A 360 4.57 21.71 -3.87
N MET A 361 5.31 22.72 -4.29
CA MET A 361 6.58 22.52 -4.99
C MET A 361 7.60 21.80 -4.11
N LEU A 362 7.73 22.21 -2.84
CA LEU A 362 8.60 21.54 -1.88
C LEU A 362 8.18 20.07 -1.68
N ALA A 363 6.88 19.78 -1.57
CA ALA A 363 6.39 18.41 -1.44
C ALA A 363 6.70 17.58 -2.70
N GLY A 364 6.57 18.16 -3.89
CA GLY A 364 6.96 17.53 -5.16
C GLY A 364 8.48 17.22 -5.21
N ILE A 365 9.31 18.19 -4.86
CA ILE A 365 10.78 18.01 -4.79
C ILE A 365 11.13 16.93 -3.76
N LEU A 366 10.56 16.96 -2.57
CA LEU A 366 10.80 15.93 -1.55
C LEU A 366 10.35 14.54 -2.02
N SER A 367 9.25 14.45 -2.77
CA SER A 367 8.80 13.19 -3.36
C SER A 367 9.83 12.61 -4.32
N ILE A 368 10.37 13.45 -5.20
CA ILE A 368 11.39 13.07 -6.15
C ILE A 368 12.66 12.64 -5.40
N LEU A 369 13.12 13.43 -4.44
CA LEU A 369 14.31 13.11 -3.64
C LEU A 369 14.15 11.78 -2.89
N MET A 370 13.00 11.54 -2.28
CA MET A 370 12.73 10.27 -1.56
C MET A 370 12.79 9.06 -2.51
N ALA A 371 12.30 9.19 -3.75
CA ALA A 371 12.31 8.09 -4.70
C ALA A 371 13.70 7.87 -5.34
N PHE A 372 14.44 8.97 -5.60
CA PHE A 372 15.74 8.91 -6.25
C PHE A 372 16.91 8.62 -5.30
N LEU A 373 16.75 8.85 -4.01
CA LEU A 373 17.83 8.68 -3.05
C LEU A 373 18.51 7.30 -3.12
N PRO A 374 17.78 6.17 -3.15
CA PRO A 374 18.39 4.85 -3.29
C PRO A 374 19.18 4.70 -4.61
N MET A 375 18.63 5.22 -5.70
CA MET A 375 19.28 5.19 -7.03
C MET A 375 20.53 6.08 -7.06
N ALA A 376 20.47 7.26 -6.45
CA ALA A 376 21.60 8.17 -6.35
C ALA A 376 22.75 7.54 -5.52
N VAL A 377 22.45 6.92 -4.41
CA VAL A 377 23.45 6.19 -3.61
C VAL A 377 24.10 5.08 -4.43
N ALA A 378 23.33 4.29 -5.16
CA ALA A 378 23.85 3.23 -6.01
C ALA A 378 24.73 3.79 -7.15
N PHE A 379 24.33 4.90 -7.76
CA PHE A 379 25.13 5.57 -8.79
C PHE A 379 26.47 6.08 -8.23
N LEU A 380 26.45 6.70 -7.07
CA LEU A 380 27.66 7.19 -6.38
C LEU A 380 28.58 6.04 -5.94
N THR A 381 28.05 4.84 -5.74
CA THR A 381 28.83 3.62 -5.45
C THR A 381 29.28 2.86 -6.69
N GLY A 382 29.14 3.46 -7.90
CA GLY A 382 29.67 2.92 -9.14
C GLY A 382 28.74 1.98 -9.92
N LYS A 383 27.45 1.87 -9.55
CA LYS A 383 26.48 1.12 -10.34
C LYS A 383 26.09 1.91 -11.59
N SER A 384 26.05 1.25 -12.75
CA SER A 384 25.55 1.84 -14.00
C SER A 384 24.03 1.88 -14.07
N LEU A 385 23.50 2.73 -14.93
CA LEU A 385 22.07 2.72 -15.25
C LEU A 385 21.72 1.42 -16.02
N GLN A 386 20.51 0.92 -15.80
CA GLN A 386 19.98 -0.20 -16.57
C GLN A 386 19.66 0.25 -18.01
N GLY A 387 19.80 -0.65 -19.01
CA GLY A 387 19.71 -0.31 -20.42
C GLY A 387 18.42 0.40 -20.84
N SER A 388 17.26 0.04 -20.27
CA SER A 388 15.98 0.71 -20.55
C SER A 388 15.92 2.15 -20.03
N MET A 389 16.73 2.52 -19.03
CA MET A 389 16.83 3.91 -18.55
C MET A 389 17.55 4.80 -19.56
N TYR A 390 18.58 4.28 -20.23
CA TYR A 390 19.24 5.02 -21.32
C TYR A 390 18.28 5.28 -22.48
N TRP A 391 17.47 4.28 -22.82
CA TRP A 391 16.46 4.45 -23.87
C TRP A 391 15.42 5.51 -23.50
N ALA A 392 14.92 5.49 -22.27
CA ALA A 392 13.96 6.49 -21.78
C ALA A 392 14.55 7.90 -21.78
N MET A 393 15.84 8.06 -21.47
CA MET A 393 16.54 9.36 -21.54
C MET A 393 16.83 9.83 -22.98
N GLY A 394 16.94 8.90 -23.93
CA GLY A 394 17.15 9.24 -25.34
C GLY A 394 15.86 9.63 -26.09
N VAL A 395 14.71 9.44 -25.49
CA VAL A 395 13.37 9.82 -26.04
C VAL A 395 12.92 11.18 -25.53
N ILE A 396 13.56 11.71 -24.50
CA ILE A 396 13.34 13.05 -23.94
C ILE A 396 14.45 13.97 -24.44
#